data_655fed51b1c64f8a1f9323a144884e22
#
_entry.id   655fed51b1c64f8a1f9323a144884e22
#
_cell.length_a   1.000
_cell.length_b   1.000
_cell.length_c   1.000
_cell.angle_alpha   90.00
_cell.angle_beta   90.00
_cell.angle_gamma   90.00
#
_symmetry.space_group_name_H-M   'P 1'
#
loop_
_entity.id
_entity.type
_entity.pdbx_description
1 polymer ?
#
loop_
_entity_poly.entity_id
_entity_poly.type
_entity_poly.pdbx_seq_one_letter_code
_entity_poly.pdbx_strand_id
1 'polypeptide(L)'
;MGKYIIKRLLQLIPVLIGITFLSFAMMRLAGGDAVTYMYENTGSAVSQEVIDNAKAEYGLDKPFLVQYAAWFAGMVTGDMGESYVSHRDVYETFISKLPATMMLTLSSILLTIVLAIPLGILSAVKHNKWVDYLIRFLSFIGNSMPNFFAAMVLMYFLSIRLGVLPVVTNTDLGQSIILPTLTLAISMAAKYTRQVRATVLEELNKDYVTGARARGIRSRVIIWKNVMKASMLTIITLLALSIGNLLGGTAIVENIFMWDGVGKLAVDAITMRDYPIIKAYVAWMAVIYVLVNLVTDIIYHYLDPRVRLGGDRA
;
A
#
# COMPACT_ATOMS: atom_id res chain seq x y z
N MET A 1 -1.36 -1.94 -27.38
CA MET A 1 -0.58 -1.82 -26.13
C MET A 1 0.13 -0.48 -26.00
N GLY A 2 1.00 -0.06 -26.92
CA GLY A 2 1.73 1.22 -26.78
C GLY A 2 0.81 2.44 -26.58
N LYS A 3 -0.23 2.60 -27.40
CA LYS A 3 -1.23 3.68 -27.23
C LYS A 3 -1.93 3.67 -25.87
N TYR A 4 -2.21 2.49 -25.33
CA TYR A 4 -2.83 2.35 -24.01
C TYR A 4 -1.88 2.79 -22.89
N ILE A 5 -0.62 2.34 -22.92
CA ILE A 5 0.41 2.73 -21.94
C ILE A 5 0.61 4.25 -21.98
N ILE A 6 0.76 4.85 -23.18
CA ILE A 6 0.92 6.28 -23.34
C ILE A 6 -0.29 7.05 -22.78
N LYS A 7 -1.52 6.58 -23.08
CA LYS A 7 -2.74 7.19 -22.54
C LYS A 7 -2.77 7.15 -21.01
N ARG A 8 -2.35 6.03 -20.39
CA ARG A 8 -2.27 5.91 -18.92
C ARG A 8 -1.20 6.82 -18.32
N LEU A 9 -0.04 6.91 -18.95
CA LEU A 9 1.00 7.85 -18.52
C LEU A 9 0.57 9.32 -18.66
N LEU A 10 -0.13 9.67 -19.74
CA LEU A 10 -0.70 11.01 -19.89
C LEU A 10 -1.78 11.31 -18.84
N GLN A 11 -2.56 10.33 -18.43
CA GLN A 11 -3.54 10.48 -17.34
C GLN A 11 -2.88 10.69 -15.97
N LEU A 12 -1.62 10.27 -15.78
CA LEU A 12 -0.84 10.54 -14.57
C LEU A 12 -0.67 12.06 -14.35
N ILE A 13 -0.46 12.83 -15.43
CA ILE A 13 -0.18 14.27 -15.33
C ILE A 13 -1.31 15.04 -14.60
N PRO A 14 -2.58 15.01 -15.07
CA PRO A 14 -3.65 15.72 -14.37
C PRO A 14 -3.92 15.15 -12.96
N VAL A 15 -3.71 13.86 -12.74
CA VAL A 15 -3.83 13.24 -11.42
C VAL A 15 -2.77 13.78 -10.47
N LEU A 16 -1.50 13.82 -10.89
CA LEU A 16 -0.42 14.41 -10.10
C LEU A 16 -0.67 15.88 -9.78
N ILE A 17 -1.04 16.68 -10.78
CA ILE A 17 -1.36 18.09 -10.58
C ILE A 17 -2.50 18.23 -9.55
N GLY A 18 -3.58 17.46 -9.70
CA GLY A 18 -4.73 17.53 -8.80
C GLY A 18 -4.39 17.11 -7.36
N ILE A 19 -3.73 15.97 -7.18
CA ILE A 19 -3.39 15.45 -5.85
C ILE A 19 -2.36 16.36 -5.16
N THR A 20 -1.32 16.79 -5.86
CA THR A 20 -0.28 17.64 -5.30
C THR A 20 -0.82 19.04 -4.98
N PHE A 21 -1.68 19.61 -5.84
CA PHE A 21 -2.35 20.88 -5.57
C PHE A 21 -3.26 20.80 -4.34
N LEU A 22 -4.08 19.75 -4.24
CA LEU A 22 -4.95 19.56 -3.09
C LEU A 22 -4.14 19.35 -1.80
N SER A 23 -3.10 18.53 -1.85
CA SER A 23 -2.21 18.33 -0.71
C SER A 23 -1.56 19.64 -0.26
N PHE A 24 -1.06 20.42 -1.21
CA PHE A 24 -0.45 21.72 -0.91
C PHE A 24 -1.48 22.70 -0.33
N ALA A 25 -2.71 22.73 -0.85
CA ALA A 25 -3.79 23.56 -0.34
C ALA A 25 -4.22 23.13 1.08
N MET A 26 -4.35 21.83 1.33
CA MET A 26 -4.72 21.31 2.65
C MET A 26 -3.67 21.66 3.71
N MET A 27 -2.39 21.54 3.39
CA MET A 27 -1.31 21.94 4.31
C MET A 27 -1.37 23.43 4.65
N ARG A 28 -1.70 24.28 3.68
CA ARG A 28 -1.86 25.71 3.91
C ARG A 28 -3.07 26.05 4.78
N LEU A 29 -4.19 25.32 4.59
CA LEU A 29 -5.41 25.49 5.37
C LEU A 29 -5.29 24.93 6.80
N ALA A 30 -4.45 23.91 7.00
CA ALA A 30 -4.23 23.33 8.34
C ALA A 30 -3.55 24.28 9.32
N GLY A 31 -3.03 25.40 8.84
CA GLY A 31 -2.42 26.46 9.65
C GLY A 31 -1.08 26.08 10.27
N GLY A 32 -0.19 27.05 10.31
CA GLY A 32 1.17 26.87 10.82
C GLY A 32 2.11 26.30 9.73
N ASP A 33 3.36 26.62 9.86
CA ASP A 33 4.45 26.09 9.04
C ASP A 33 5.50 25.45 9.96
N ALA A 34 6.36 24.61 9.38
CA ALA A 34 7.40 23.92 10.14
C ALA A 34 8.32 24.91 10.87
N VAL A 35 8.60 26.06 10.25
CA VAL A 35 9.47 27.11 10.82
C VAL A 35 8.85 27.65 12.10
N THR A 36 7.59 28.07 12.07
CA THR A 36 6.88 28.54 13.27
C THR A 36 6.83 27.45 14.34
N TYR A 37 6.48 26.21 13.95
CA TYR A 37 6.40 25.08 14.88
C TYR A 37 7.74 24.75 15.54
N MET A 38 8.84 24.78 14.78
CA MET A 38 10.20 24.55 15.34
C MET A 38 10.56 25.56 16.39
N TYR A 39 10.30 26.84 16.12
CA TYR A 39 10.65 27.91 17.07
C TYR A 39 9.71 27.97 18.27
N GLU A 40 8.43 27.73 18.12
CA GLU A 40 7.46 27.67 19.21
C GLU A 40 7.76 26.52 20.20
N ASN A 41 8.22 25.37 19.70
CA ASN A 41 8.48 24.17 20.51
C ASN A 41 9.87 24.15 21.18
N THR A 42 10.81 24.98 20.75
CA THR A 42 12.13 25.05 21.39
C THR A 42 12.12 25.79 22.76
N GLY A 43 10.96 26.33 23.16
CA GLY A 43 10.82 27.04 24.43
C GLY A 43 11.65 28.34 24.52
N SER A 44 12.34 28.69 23.44
CA SER A 44 13.12 29.91 23.32
C SER A 44 12.22 31.03 22.81
N ALA A 45 12.16 32.15 23.47
CA ALA A 45 11.52 33.36 22.95
C ALA A 45 12.33 33.88 21.76
N VAL A 46 12.05 33.34 20.58
CA VAL A 46 12.69 33.78 19.34
C VAL A 46 11.98 35.02 18.82
N SER A 47 12.74 36.03 18.38
CA SER A 47 12.13 37.23 17.82
C SER A 47 11.36 36.94 16.54
N GLN A 48 10.26 37.67 16.32
CA GLN A 48 9.45 37.53 15.10
C GLN A 48 10.29 37.76 13.84
N GLU A 49 11.27 38.63 13.91
CA GLU A 49 12.21 38.91 12.82
C GLU A 49 13.00 37.66 12.37
N VAL A 50 13.43 36.80 13.30
CA VAL A 50 14.14 35.54 12.99
C VAL A 50 13.20 34.56 12.30
N ILE A 51 11.95 34.47 12.78
CA ILE A 51 10.93 33.63 12.17
C ILE A 51 10.62 34.09 10.73
N ASP A 52 10.46 35.41 10.52
CA ASP A 52 10.13 35.97 9.20
C ASP A 52 11.30 35.83 8.23
N ASN A 53 12.54 35.98 8.69
CA ASN A 53 13.75 35.74 7.89
C ASN A 53 13.84 34.27 7.47
N ALA A 54 13.61 33.34 8.39
CA ALA A 54 13.58 31.91 8.07
C ALA A 54 12.46 31.54 7.09
N LYS A 55 11.27 32.17 7.22
CA LYS A 55 10.18 31.97 6.24
C LYS A 55 10.54 32.51 4.86
N ALA A 56 11.23 33.63 4.78
CA ALA A 56 11.69 34.21 3.52
C ALA A 56 12.75 33.32 2.85
N GLU A 57 13.66 32.74 3.62
CA GLU A 57 14.68 31.80 3.14
C GLU A 57 14.05 30.56 2.48
N TYR A 58 13.00 30.00 3.08
CA TYR A 58 12.23 28.89 2.50
C TYR A 58 11.14 29.31 1.50
N GLY A 59 11.04 30.61 1.19
CA GLY A 59 10.07 31.17 0.24
C GLY A 59 8.61 31.02 0.68
N LEU A 60 8.35 30.86 1.97
CA LEU A 60 7.02 30.71 2.58
C LEU A 60 6.24 32.04 2.64
N ASP A 61 6.91 33.15 2.40
CA ASP A 61 6.37 34.51 2.27
C ASP A 61 5.68 34.77 0.92
N LYS A 62 6.00 33.96 -0.10
CA LYS A 62 5.46 34.13 -1.46
C LYS A 62 3.98 33.74 -1.57
N PRO A 63 3.25 34.27 -2.58
CA PRO A 63 1.88 33.84 -2.85
C PRO A 63 1.77 32.33 -3.09
N PHE A 64 0.68 31.73 -2.64
CA PHE A 64 0.42 30.28 -2.70
C PHE A 64 0.72 29.65 -4.07
N LEU A 65 0.20 30.24 -5.16
CA LEU A 65 0.41 29.70 -6.51
C LEU A 65 1.88 29.75 -6.96
N VAL A 66 2.63 30.75 -6.50
CA VAL A 66 4.08 30.87 -6.79
C VAL A 66 4.85 29.79 -6.05
N GLN A 67 4.54 29.55 -4.78
CA GLN A 67 5.13 28.44 -4.01
C GLN A 67 4.83 27.08 -4.64
N TYR A 68 3.57 26.85 -5.02
CA TYR A 68 3.17 25.59 -5.66
C TYR A 68 3.88 25.40 -7.02
N ALA A 69 3.89 26.41 -7.86
CA ALA A 69 4.51 26.32 -9.19
C ALA A 69 6.04 26.08 -9.10
N ALA A 70 6.72 26.78 -8.18
CA ALA A 70 8.15 26.57 -7.94
C ALA A 70 8.45 25.15 -7.43
N TRP A 71 7.68 24.68 -6.45
CA TRP A 71 7.83 23.33 -5.93
C TRP A 71 7.52 22.25 -7.00
N PHE A 72 6.45 22.44 -7.78
CA PHE A 72 6.07 21.48 -8.82
C PHE A 72 7.12 21.43 -9.94
N ALA A 73 7.69 22.56 -10.32
CA ALA A 73 8.80 22.61 -11.29
C ALA A 73 10.03 21.89 -10.75
N GLY A 74 10.41 22.11 -9.48
CA GLY A 74 11.49 21.39 -8.82
C GLY A 74 11.25 19.90 -8.80
N MET A 75 10.05 19.43 -8.44
CA MET A 75 9.66 18.02 -8.44
C MET A 75 9.88 17.38 -9.82
N VAL A 76 9.52 18.06 -10.91
CA VAL A 76 9.68 17.56 -12.29
C VAL A 76 11.15 17.50 -12.71
N THR A 77 11.99 18.39 -12.20
CA THR A 77 13.45 18.42 -12.46
C THR A 77 14.27 17.54 -11.52
N GLY A 78 13.63 16.94 -10.50
CA GLY A 78 14.27 16.08 -9.52
C GLY A 78 14.79 16.82 -8.27
N ASP A 79 14.59 18.12 -8.18
CA ASP A 79 14.89 18.93 -7.00
C ASP A 79 13.60 19.09 -6.17
N MET A 80 13.48 18.28 -5.12
CA MET A 80 12.36 18.34 -4.20
C MET A 80 12.60 19.24 -2.98
N GLY A 81 13.76 19.91 -2.95
CA GLY A 81 14.21 20.74 -1.87
C GLY A 81 14.72 19.96 -0.65
N GLU A 82 14.90 20.66 0.44
CA GLU A 82 15.40 20.12 1.70
C GLU A 82 14.28 20.01 2.74
N SER A 83 14.40 19.00 3.62
CA SER A 83 13.58 18.86 4.81
C SER A 83 13.80 20.05 5.74
N TYR A 84 12.72 20.64 6.21
CA TYR A 84 12.81 21.77 7.16
C TYR A 84 13.30 21.32 8.54
N VAL A 85 13.17 20.04 8.87
CA VAL A 85 13.53 19.48 10.19
C VAL A 85 14.91 18.87 10.19
N SER A 86 15.23 18.04 9.20
CA SER A 86 16.51 17.32 9.13
C SER A 86 17.59 18.00 8.31
N HIS A 87 17.24 19.03 7.52
CA HIS A 87 18.13 19.73 6.57
C HIS A 87 18.81 18.76 5.57
N ARG A 88 18.13 17.66 5.25
CA ARG A 88 18.58 16.67 4.26
C ARG A 88 17.78 16.81 2.99
N ASP A 89 18.40 16.43 1.88
CA ASP A 89 17.71 16.32 0.59
C ASP A 89 16.51 15.40 0.69
N VAL A 90 15.35 15.87 0.20
CA VAL A 90 14.08 15.20 0.31
C VAL A 90 14.03 13.97 -0.60
N TYR A 91 14.57 14.08 -1.83
CA TYR A 91 14.58 12.98 -2.79
C TYR A 91 15.46 11.83 -2.30
N GLU A 92 16.69 12.12 -1.87
CA GLU A 92 17.61 11.12 -1.32
C GLU A 92 17.02 10.44 -0.07
N THR A 93 16.43 11.23 0.83
CA THR A 93 15.77 10.71 2.03
C THR A 93 14.64 9.75 1.67
N PHE A 94 13.77 10.11 0.72
CA PHE A 94 12.67 9.27 0.29
C PHE A 94 13.16 7.97 -0.36
N ILE A 95 14.07 8.08 -1.33
CA ILE A 95 14.59 6.92 -2.07
C ILE A 95 15.33 5.94 -1.15
N SER A 96 16.06 6.42 -0.14
CA SER A 96 16.76 5.56 0.83
C SER A 96 15.78 4.69 1.65
N LYS A 97 14.57 5.17 1.92
CA LYS A 97 13.52 4.48 2.71
C LYS A 97 12.60 3.59 1.88
N LEU A 98 12.50 3.87 0.57
CA LEU A 98 11.59 3.15 -0.32
C LEU A 98 11.82 1.63 -0.36
N PRO A 99 13.06 1.12 -0.41
CA PRO A 99 13.30 -0.33 -0.42
C PRO A 99 12.73 -1.06 0.79
N ALA A 100 12.76 -0.45 1.98
CA ALA A 100 12.21 -1.04 3.21
C ALA A 100 10.68 -1.21 3.10
N THR A 101 9.96 -0.20 2.63
CA THR A 101 8.50 -0.30 2.39
C THR A 101 8.17 -1.30 1.30
N MET A 102 8.95 -1.33 0.20
CA MET A 102 8.74 -2.31 -0.88
C MET A 102 8.97 -3.75 -0.38
N MET A 103 10.00 -3.99 0.42
CA MET A 103 10.27 -5.29 1.02
C MET A 103 9.13 -5.74 1.93
N LEU A 104 8.63 -4.85 2.80
CA LEU A 104 7.49 -5.12 3.67
C LEU A 104 6.22 -5.42 2.86
N THR A 105 5.95 -4.64 1.82
CA THR A 105 4.80 -4.82 0.94
C THR A 105 4.85 -6.16 0.21
N LEU A 106 5.99 -6.48 -0.41
CA LEU A 106 6.16 -7.72 -1.16
C LEU A 106 6.08 -8.96 -0.26
N SER A 107 6.72 -8.94 0.91
CA SER A 107 6.65 -10.05 1.87
C SER A 107 5.23 -10.27 2.39
N SER A 108 4.48 -9.19 2.64
CA SER A 108 3.09 -9.25 3.08
C SER A 108 2.16 -9.81 2.01
N ILE A 109 2.35 -9.42 0.74
CA ILE A 109 1.60 -9.98 -0.39
C ILE A 109 1.91 -11.46 -0.57
N LEU A 110 3.18 -11.84 -0.53
CA LEU A 110 3.59 -13.22 -0.70
C LEU A 110 2.98 -14.11 0.40
N LEU A 111 3.06 -13.69 1.64
CA LEU A 111 2.46 -14.41 2.76
C LEU A 111 0.92 -14.47 2.66
N THR A 112 0.30 -13.37 2.21
CA THR A 112 -1.14 -13.34 1.93
C THR A 112 -1.54 -14.38 0.88
N ILE A 113 -0.81 -14.48 -0.21
CA ILE A 113 -1.06 -15.47 -1.28
C ILE A 113 -0.93 -16.90 -0.74
N VAL A 114 0.15 -17.16 0.02
CA VAL A 114 0.43 -18.48 0.60
C VAL A 114 -0.67 -18.91 1.58
N LEU A 115 -1.28 -17.97 2.29
CA LEU A 115 -2.37 -18.27 3.25
C LEU A 115 -3.74 -18.26 2.57
N ALA A 116 -4.07 -17.21 1.82
CA ALA A 116 -5.42 -16.98 1.33
C ALA A 116 -5.86 -17.99 0.25
N ILE A 117 -4.96 -18.32 -0.68
CA ILE A 117 -5.32 -19.23 -1.77
C ILE A 117 -5.63 -20.63 -1.25
N PRO A 118 -4.76 -21.31 -0.48
CA PRO A 118 -5.06 -22.64 0.03
C PRO A 118 -6.27 -22.68 0.96
N LEU A 119 -6.39 -21.69 1.86
CA LEU A 119 -7.52 -21.62 2.80
C LEU A 119 -8.85 -21.36 2.07
N GLY A 120 -8.84 -20.47 1.07
CA GLY A 120 -10.02 -20.19 0.25
C GLY A 120 -10.49 -21.39 -0.56
N ILE A 121 -9.56 -22.10 -1.21
CA ILE A 121 -9.86 -23.35 -1.92
C ILE A 121 -10.40 -24.42 -0.98
N LEU A 122 -9.72 -24.62 0.15
CA LEU A 122 -10.14 -25.62 1.14
C LEU A 122 -11.54 -25.33 1.67
N SER A 123 -11.85 -24.07 1.94
CA SER A 123 -13.16 -23.60 2.39
C SER A 123 -14.23 -23.85 1.31
N ALA A 124 -13.95 -23.56 0.03
CA ALA A 124 -14.86 -23.80 -1.08
C ALA A 124 -15.13 -25.29 -1.32
N VAL A 125 -14.08 -26.11 -1.34
CA VAL A 125 -14.16 -27.56 -1.55
C VAL A 125 -14.89 -28.26 -0.40
N LYS A 126 -14.71 -27.77 0.82
CA LYS A 126 -15.40 -28.28 2.01
C LYS A 126 -16.64 -27.46 2.37
N HIS A 127 -17.30 -26.89 1.38
CA HIS A 127 -18.48 -26.03 1.53
C HIS A 127 -19.51 -26.63 2.51
N ASN A 128 -19.98 -25.80 3.43
CA ASN A 128 -20.93 -26.13 4.50
C ASN A 128 -20.47 -27.25 5.45
N LYS A 129 -19.15 -27.57 5.52
CA LYS A 129 -18.57 -28.45 6.54
C LYS A 129 -17.92 -27.62 7.64
N TRP A 130 -17.60 -28.26 8.78
CA TRP A 130 -16.99 -27.59 9.94
C TRP A 130 -15.70 -26.80 9.57
N VAL A 131 -14.90 -27.32 8.65
CA VAL A 131 -13.68 -26.64 8.14
C VAL A 131 -14.02 -25.32 7.45
N ASP A 132 -15.08 -25.30 6.63
CA ASP A 132 -15.56 -24.07 5.99
C ASP A 132 -16.01 -23.06 7.05
N TYR A 133 -16.79 -23.48 8.04
CA TYR A 133 -17.24 -22.60 9.10
C TYR A 133 -16.07 -22.04 9.92
N LEU A 134 -15.08 -22.87 10.25
CA LEU A 134 -13.89 -22.44 10.99
C LEU A 134 -13.09 -21.40 10.19
N ILE A 135 -12.80 -21.66 8.90
CA ILE A 135 -12.06 -20.73 8.05
C ILE A 135 -12.81 -19.40 7.90
N ARG A 136 -14.13 -19.45 7.72
CA ARG A 136 -14.96 -18.24 7.62
C ARG A 136 -14.98 -17.45 8.93
N PHE A 137 -15.06 -18.13 10.07
CA PHE A 137 -15.03 -17.50 11.39
C PHE A 137 -13.68 -16.80 11.63
N LEU A 138 -12.56 -17.48 11.37
CA LEU A 138 -11.22 -16.89 11.49
C LEU A 138 -11.02 -15.71 10.51
N SER A 139 -11.51 -15.87 9.27
CA SER A 139 -11.47 -14.77 8.29
C SER A 139 -12.35 -13.59 8.69
N PHE A 140 -13.47 -13.83 9.37
CA PHE A 140 -14.30 -12.75 9.90
C PHE A 140 -13.55 -11.98 10.99
N ILE A 141 -12.95 -12.67 11.95
CA ILE A 141 -12.14 -12.05 13.02
C ILE A 141 -10.99 -11.23 12.41
N GLY A 142 -10.18 -11.85 11.55
CA GLY A 142 -9.00 -11.18 10.96
C GLY A 142 -9.36 -9.96 10.11
N ASN A 143 -10.49 -9.98 9.41
CA ASN A 143 -10.95 -8.83 8.63
C ASN A 143 -11.62 -7.72 9.47
N SER A 144 -12.12 -8.06 10.66
CA SER A 144 -12.76 -7.09 11.56
C SER A 144 -11.76 -6.37 12.45
N MET A 145 -10.55 -6.90 12.59
CA MET A 145 -9.50 -6.31 13.40
C MET A 145 -8.79 -5.17 12.64
N PRO A 146 -8.70 -3.96 13.19
CA PRO A 146 -7.84 -2.92 12.65
C PRO A 146 -6.36 -3.37 12.67
N ASN A 147 -5.57 -2.97 11.66
CA ASN A 147 -4.16 -3.37 11.55
C ASN A 147 -3.33 -2.98 12.79
N PHE A 148 -3.59 -1.79 13.37
CA PHE A 148 -2.88 -1.37 14.56
C PHE A 148 -3.18 -2.28 15.77
N PHE A 149 -4.41 -2.75 15.91
CA PHE A 149 -4.79 -3.65 16.97
C PHE A 149 -4.15 -5.03 16.77
N ALA A 150 -4.19 -5.56 15.56
CA ALA A 150 -3.50 -6.80 15.21
C ALA A 150 -1.98 -6.71 15.50
N ALA A 151 -1.35 -5.57 15.16
CA ALA A 151 0.05 -5.30 15.48
C ALA A 151 0.34 -5.40 16.97
N MET A 152 -0.47 -4.71 17.80
CA MET A 152 -0.30 -4.72 19.26
C MET A 152 -0.52 -6.11 19.87
N VAL A 153 -1.52 -6.84 19.39
CA VAL A 153 -1.80 -8.22 19.86
C VAL A 153 -0.63 -9.15 19.51
N LEU A 154 -0.14 -9.11 18.27
CA LEU A 154 1.00 -9.92 17.84
C LEU A 154 2.27 -9.56 18.61
N MET A 155 2.54 -8.26 18.78
CA MET A 155 3.68 -7.78 19.57
C MET A 155 3.59 -8.27 21.02
N TYR A 156 2.43 -8.16 21.65
CA TYR A 156 2.24 -8.60 23.02
C TYR A 156 2.51 -10.12 23.16
N PHE A 157 1.89 -10.94 22.32
CA PHE A 157 2.04 -12.39 22.44
C PHE A 157 3.40 -12.89 21.99
N LEU A 158 3.87 -12.49 20.79
CA LEU A 158 5.09 -13.07 20.20
C LEU A 158 6.38 -12.44 20.72
N SER A 159 6.36 -11.15 21.08
CA SER A 159 7.56 -10.47 21.55
C SER A 159 7.61 -10.41 23.08
N ILE A 160 6.56 -9.90 23.74
CA ILE A 160 6.59 -9.65 25.18
C ILE A 160 6.39 -10.95 25.99
N ARG A 161 5.36 -11.74 25.64
CA ARG A 161 5.04 -12.95 26.42
C ARG A 161 5.90 -14.16 26.07
N LEU A 162 6.15 -14.40 24.81
CA LEU A 162 6.89 -15.56 24.32
C LEU A 162 8.38 -15.27 24.08
N GLY A 163 8.78 -13.99 23.88
CA GLY A 163 10.17 -13.60 23.63
C GLY A 163 10.76 -14.15 22.33
N VAL A 164 9.90 -14.56 21.37
CA VAL A 164 10.34 -15.22 20.13
C VAL A 164 10.80 -14.24 19.06
N LEU A 165 10.21 -13.05 19.03
CA LEU A 165 10.47 -12.01 18.02
C LEU A 165 10.79 -10.67 18.68
N PRO A 166 11.61 -9.82 18.07
CA PRO A 166 11.94 -8.50 18.61
C PRO A 166 10.71 -7.58 18.61
N VAL A 167 10.62 -6.70 19.60
CA VAL A 167 9.54 -5.69 19.72
C VAL A 167 9.69 -4.58 18.68
N VAL A 168 10.92 -4.11 18.49
CA VAL A 168 11.28 -3.00 17.61
C VAL A 168 12.25 -3.50 16.55
N THR A 169 12.18 -2.90 15.38
CA THR A 169 13.11 -3.18 14.29
C THR A 169 14.53 -2.79 14.71
N ASN A 170 15.32 -3.77 15.03
CA ASN A 170 16.77 -3.60 15.24
C ASN A 170 17.51 -3.94 13.94
N THR A 171 18.82 -3.73 13.92
CA THR A 171 19.71 -3.91 12.78
C THR A 171 19.60 -5.25 12.02
N ASP A 172 18.95 -6.25 12.59
CA ASP A 172 18.70 -7.55 11.95
C ASP A 172 17.40 -7.53 11.14
N LEU A 173 17.50 -7.13 9.88
CA LEU A 173 16.36 -7.06 8.94
C LEU A 173 15.58 -8.38 8.85
N GLY A 174 16.23 -9.53 9.06
CA GLY A 174 15.61 -10.84 8.89
C GLY A 174 14.52 -11.17 9.91
N GLN A 175 14.73 -10.87 11.20
CA GLN A 175 13.73 -11.12 12.25
C GLN A 175 12.76 -9.95 12.41
N SER A 176 13.23 -8.76 12.19
CA SER A 176 12.47 -7.52 12.36
C SER A 176 11.30 -7.36 11.38
N ILE A 177 11.35 -7.97 10.19
CA ILE A 177 10.29 -7.90 9.18
C ILE A 177 9.11 -8.83 9.50
N ILE A 178 9.28 -9.84 10.34
CA ILE A 178 8.28 -10.90 10.54
C ILE A 178 6.98 -10.34 11.13
N LEU A 179 7.06 -9.59 12.21
CA LEU A 179 5.86 -9.02 12.87
C LEU A 179 5.09 -8.03 11.99
N PRO A 180 5.74 -7.05 11.36
CA PRO A 180 5.06 -6.17 10.40
C PRO A 180 4.40 -6.94 9.25
N THR A 181 5.11 -7.92 8.67
CA THR A 181 4.59 -8.78 7.59
C THR A 181 3.37 -9.60 8.05
N LEU A 182 3.45 -10.25 9.20
CA LEU A 182 2.33 -11.02 9.77
C LEU A 182 1.11 -10.12 10.01
N THR A 183 1.32 -8.93 10.55
CA THR A 183 0.24 -7.97 10.82
C THR A 183 -0.53 -7.62 9.56
N LEU A 184 0.15 -7.24 8.50
CA LEU A 184 -0.46 -6.88 7.22
C LEU A 184 -1.07 -8.11 6.54
N ALA A 185 -0.34 -9.24 6.55
CA ALA A 185 -0.76 -10.45 5.88
C ALA A 185 -2.01 -11.08 6.51
N ILE A 186 -2.19 -11.06 7.83
CA ILE A 186 -3.37 -11.62 8.50
C ILE A 186 -4.65 -10.93 8.04
N SER A 187 -4.69 -9.60 8.10
CA SER A 187 -5.86 -8.82 7.66
C SER A 187 -6.17 -9.06 6.17
N MET A 188 -5.13 -9.04 5.34
CA MET A 188 -5.28 -9.29 3.91
C MET A 188 -5.69 -10.72 3.61
N ALA A 189 -5.04 -11.72 4.22
CA ALA A 189 -5.37 -13.12 4.01
C ALA A 189 -6.82 -13.40 4.43
N ALA A 190 -7.30 -12.82 5.52
CA ALA A 190 -8.69 -12.92 5.94
C ALA A 190 -9.67 -12.42 4.87
N LYS A 191 -9.40 -11.25 4.27
CA LYS A 191 -10.18 -10.68 3.18
C LYS A 191 -10.12 -11.56 1.93
N TYR A 192 -8.91 -11.95 1.50
CA TYR A 192 -8.72 -12.68 0.25
C TYR A 192 -9.15 -14.13 0.33
N THR A 193 -9.04 -14.80 1.49
CA THR A 193 -9.60 -16.14 1.70
C THR A 193 -11.09 -16.18 1.36
N ARG A 194 -11.84 -15.18 1.78
CA ARG A 194 -13.29 -15.09 1.46
C ARG A 194 -13.54 -14.87 -0.03
N GLN A 195 -12.73 -14.02 -0.68
CA GLN A 195 -12.86 -13.76 -2.12
C GLN A 195 -12.48 -14.98 -2.96
N VAL A 196 -11.36 -15.62 -2.64
CA VAL A 196 -10.93 -16.89 -3.29
C VAL A 196 -12.00 -17.96 -3.11
N ARG A 197 -12.55 -18.10 -1.87
CA ARG A 197 -13.66 -19.04 -1.62
C ARG A 197 -14.86 -18.75 -2.51
N ALA A 198 -15.29 -17.49 -2.60
CA ALA A 198 -16.46 -17.12 -3.39
C ALA A 198 -16.24 -17.43 -4.87
N THR A 199 -15.10 -17.03 -5.43
CA THR A 199 -14.75 -17.28 -6.85
C THR A 199 -14.63 -18.78 -7.16
N VAL A 200 -13.95 -19.54 -6.29
CA VAL A 200 -13.81 -21.00 -6.50
C VAL A 200 -15.15 -21.70 -6.37
N LEU A 201 -16.01 -21.28 -5.44
CA LEU A 201 -17.34 -21.87 -5.27
C LEU A 201 -18.25 -21.58 -6.47
N GLU A 202 -18.19 -20.35 -7.01
CA GLU A 202 -18.89 -19.98 -8.24
C GLU A 202 -18.45 -20.88 -9.41
N GLU A 203 -17.15 -21.05 -9.60
CA GLU A 203 -16.60 -21.91 -10.67
C GLU A 203 -16.97 -23.38 -10.49
N LEU A 204 -17.01 -23.90 -9.26
CA LEU A 204 -17.40 -25.27 -8.95
C LEU A 204 -18.86 -25.60 -9.32
N ASN A 205 -19.72 -24.59 -9.40
CA ASN A 205 -21.15 -24.73 -9.72
C ASN A 205 -21.45 -24.57 -11.23
N LYS A 206 -20.46 -24.30 -12.08
CA LYS A 206 -20.67 -24.16 -13.53
C LYS A 206 -20.87 -25.49 -14.24
N ASP A 207 -21.60 -25.46 -15.35
CA ASP A 207 -21.99 -26.66 -16.14
C ASP A 207 -20.79 -27.47 -16.63
N TYR A 208 -19.66 -26.83 -16.96
CA TYR A 208 -18.46 -27.56 -17.39
C TYR A 208 -17.89 -28.46 -16.29
N VAL A 209 -18.05 -28.10 -15.01
CA VAL A 209 -17.65 -28.92 -13.86
C VAL A 209 -18.57 -30.12 -13.73
N THR A 210 -19.89 -29.92 -13.88
CA THR A 210 -20.88 -30.97 -13.87
C THR A 210 -20.63 -31.94 -15.02
N GLY A 211 -20.40 -31.43 -16.23
CA GLY A 211 -20.06 -32.26 -17.40
C GLY A 211 -18.72 -33.01 -17.23
N ALA A 212 -17.73 -32.43 -16.59
CA ALA A 212 -16.48 -33.10 -16.28
C ALA A 212 -16.65 -34.24 -15.27
N ARG A 213 -17.49 -34.04 -14.25
CA ARG A 213 -17.84 -35.07 -13.25
C ARG A 213 -18.61 -36.24 -13.92
N ALA A 214 -19.57 -35.92 -14.80
CA ALA A 214 -20.32 -36.95 -15.54
C ALA A 214 -19.42 -37.82 -16.44
N ARG A 215 -18.32 -37.25 -16.96
CA ARG A 215 -17.30 -37.99 -17.71
C ARG A 215 -16.31 -38.77 -16.85
N GLY A 216 -16.51 -38.84 -15.53
CA GLY A 216 -15.65 -39.59 -14.60
C GLY A 216 -14.30 -38.95 -14.30
N ILE A 217 -14.12 -37.65 -14.62
CA ILE A 217 -12.86 -36.96 -14.32
C ILE A 217 -12.73 -36.80 -12.82
N ARG A 218 -11.56 -37.15 -12.26
CA ARG A 218 -11.28 -37.08 -10.82
C ARG A 218 -11.42 -35.63 -10.32
N SER A 219 -12.13 -35.44 -9.20
CA SER A 219 -12.37 -34.11 -8.61
C SER A 219 -11.09 -33.28 -8.39
N ARG A 220 -9.96 -33.92 -8.06
CA ARG A 220 -8.67 -33.23 -7.92
C ARG A 220 -8.19 -32.60 -9.22
N VAL A 221 -8.40 -33.28 -10.35
CA VAL A 221 -8.04 -32.78 -11.69
C VAL A 221 -8.96 -31.62 -12.08
N ILE A 222 -10.26 -31.75 -11.83
CA ILE A 222 -11.25 -30.68 -12.08
C ILE A 222 -10.86 -29.43 -11.32
N ILE A 223 -10.56 -29.54 -10.00
CA ILE A 223 -10.21 -28.40 -9.16
C ILE A 223 -8.93 -27.73 -9.68
N TRP A 224 -7.83 -28.47 -9.80
CA TRP A 224 -6.52 -27.86 -10.08
C TRP A 224 -6.33 -27.44 -11.54
N LYS A 225 -6.84 -28.19 -12.51
CA LYS A 225 -6.65 -27.87 -13.95
C LYS A 225 -7.72 -26.95 -14.53
N ASN A 226 -8.97 -27.03 -14.05
CA ASN A 226 -10.08 -26.31 -14.66
C ASN A 226 -10.52 -25.15 -13.76
N VAL A 227 -11.00 -25.44 -12.54
CA VAL A 227 -11.55 -24.45 -11.62
C VAL A 227 -10.49 -23.42 -11.22
N MET A 228 -9.32 -23.88 -10.79
CA MET A 228 -8.24 -22.96 -10.40
C MET A 228 -7.77 -22.09 -11.57
N LYS A 229 -7.62 -22.66 -12.75
CA LYS A 229 -7.23 -21.88 -13.93
C LYS A 229 -8.26 -20.79 -14.25
N ALA A 230 -9.54 -21.09 -14.16
CA ALA A 230 -10.61 -20.11 -14.37
C ALA A 230 -10.66 -19.06 -13.24
N SER A 231 -10.46 -19.48 -11.98
CA SER A 231 -10.48 -18.59 -10.82
C SER A 231 -9.25 -17.69 -10.73
N MET A 232 -8.09 -18.12 -11.25
CA MET A 232 -6.81 -17.37 -11.13
C MET A 232 -6.90 -15.98 -11.73
N LEU A 233 -7.63 -15.78 -12.80
CA LEU A 233 -7.82 -14.47 -13.41
C LEU A 233 -8.39 -13.47 -12.39
N THR A 234 -9.52 -13.83 -11.78
CA THR A 234 -10.19 -12.99 -10.77
C THR A 234 -9.30 -12.81 -9.53
N ILE A 235 -8.63 -13.88 -9.06
CA ILE A 235 -7.76 -13.82 -7.89
C ILE A 235 -6.58 -12.87 -8.12
N ILE A 236 -5.90 -12.98 -9.26
CA ILE A 236 -4.76 -12.11 -9.61
C ILE A 236 -5.20 -10.65 -9.71
N THR A 237 -6.35 -10.39 -10.35
CA THR A 237 -6.91 -9.04 -10.45
C THR A 237 -7.17 -8.43 -9.07
N LEU A 238 -7.79 -9.18 -8.18
CA LEU A 238 -8.08 -8.74 -6.81
C LEU A 238 -6.80 -8.46 -6.02
N LEU A 239 -5.79 -9.33 -6.12
CA LEU A 239 -4.50 -9.14 -5.47
C LEU A 239 -3.77 -7.91 -6.01
N ALA A 240 -3.76 -7.74 -7.32
CA ALA A 240 -3.10 -6.63 -7.96
C ALA A 240 -3.70 -5.27 -7.56
N LEU A 241 -5.04 -5.16 -7.53
CA LEU A 241 -5.72 -3.95 -7.03
C LEU A 241 -5.40 -3.62 -5.57
N SER A 242 -4.97 -4.61 -4.80
CA SER A 242 -4.67 -4.43 -3.38
C SER A 242 -3.27 -3.95 -3.09
N ILE A 243 -2.37 -4.04 -4.05
CA ILE A 243 -1.00 -3.52 -3.89
C ILE A 243 -1.05 -2.01 -3.62
N GLY A 244 -1.88 -1.27 -4.37
CA GLY A 244 -2.06 0.15 -4.16
C GLY A 244 -2.61 0.50 -2.77
N ASN A 245 -3.58 -0.26 -2.28
CA ASN A 245 -4.14 -0.07 -0.94
C ASN A 245 -3.15 -0.41 0.17
N LEU A 246 -2.28 -1.40 -0.06
CA LEU A 246 -1.22 -1.74 0.89
C LEU A 246 -0.22 -0.62 1.06
N LEU A 247 0.26 -0.05 -0.04
CA LEU A 247 1.25 1.02 0.00
C LEU A 247 0.79 2.20 0.86
N GLY A 248 -0.51 2.55 0.82
CA GLY A 248 -1.09 3.54 1.73
C GLY A 248 -1.30 3.04 3.17
N GLY A 249 -1.54 1.73 3.34
CA GLY A 249 -1.87 1.11 4.63
C GLY A 249 -0.65 0.66 5.46
N THR A 250 0.54 0.63 4.89
CA THR A 250 1.76 0.22 5.61
C THR A 250 2.22 1.24 6.65
N ALA A 251 1.93 2.54 6.45
CA ALA A 251 2.44 3.64 7.27
C ALA A 251 2.17 3.46 8.78
N ILE A 252 0.97 3.01 9.15
CA ILE A 252 0.61 2.77 10.56
C ILE A 252 1.43 1.61 11.12
N VAL A 253 1.58 0.53 10.35
CA VAL A 253 2.34 -0.66 10.76
C VAL A 253 3.83 -0.36 10.83
N GLU A 254 4.37 0.36 9.85
CA GLU A 254 5.76 0.83 9.86
C GLU A 254 6.05 1.70 11.10
N ASN A 255 5.13 2.58 11.47
CA ASN A 255 5.28 3.42 12.65
C ASN A 255 5.27 2.58 13.95
N ILE A 256 4.31 1.66 14.11
CA ILE A 256 4.18 0.85 15.33
C ILE A 256 5.44 0.00 15.57
N PHE A 257 5.97 -0.61 14.51
CA PHE A 257 7.15 -1.47 14.61
C PHE A 257 8.47 -0.71 14.43
N MET A 258 8.43 0.61 14.28
CA MET A 258 9.60 1.45 13.98
C MET A 258 10.36 0.98 12.73
N TRP A 259 9.62 0.45 11.73
CA TRP A 259 10.16 0.01 10.46
C TRP A 259 10.55 1.22 9.63
N ASP A 260 11.82 1.30 9.22
CA ASP A 260 12.41 2.49 8.61
C ASP A 260 12.04 2.65 7.13
N GLY A 261 10.74 2.75 6.85
CA GLY A 261 10.16 2.91 5.53
C GLY A 261 9.62 4.31 5.25
N VAL A 262 9.11 4.50 4.02
CA VAL A 262 8.54 5.79 3.60
C VAL A 262 7.22 6.12 4.30
N GLY A 263 6.47 5.11 4.76
CA GLY A 263 5.25 5.32 5.52
C GLY A 263 5.54 5.90 6.91
N LYS A 264 6.55 5.37 7.61
CA LYS A 264 7.02 5.93 8.87
C LYS A 264 7.56 7.36 8.67
N LEU A 265 8.37 7.56 7.62
CA LEU A 265 8.88 8.88 7.25
C LEU A 265 7.73 9.90 7.09
N ALA A 266 6.63 9.49 6.43
CA ALA A 266 5.48 10.36 6.25
C ALA A 266 4.77 10.70 7.57
N VAL A 267 4.60 9.73 8.48
CA VAL A 267 3.97 9.95 9.79
C VAL A 267 4.83 10.90 10.65
N ASP A 268 6.14 10.68 10.66
CA ASP A 268 7.09 11.54 11.35
C ASP A 268 7.04 12.98 10.79
N ALA A 269 7.05 13.12 9.45
CA ALA A 269 6.95 14.41 8.78
C ALA A 269 5.63 15.16 9.07
N ILE A 270 4.50 14.43 9.10
CA ILE A 270 3.20 15.03 9.48
C ILE A 270 3.23 15.54 10.90
N THR A 271 3.79 14.76 11.83
CA THR A 271 3.90 15.15 13.24
C THR A 271 4.77 16.38 13.44
N MET A 272 5.86 16.48 12.67
CA MET A 272 6.82 17.58 12.72
C MET A 272 6.47 18.75 11.77
N ARG A 273 5.37 18.63 10.99
CA ARG A 273 4.96 19.59 9.96
C ARG A 273 6.03 19.85 8.88
N ASP A 274 6.81 18.82 8.57
CA ASP A 274 7.85 18.88 7.54
C ASP A 274 7.21 18.81 6.14
N TYR A 275 6.75 19.94 5.66
CA TYR A 275 5.99 20.03 4.41
C TYR A 275 6.73 19.55 3.16
N PRO A 276 8.06 19.78 2.99
CA PRO A 276 8.77 19.21 1.86
C PRO A 276 8.67 17.69 1.78
N ILE A 277 8.88 16.99 2.88
CA ILE A 277 8.74 15.52 2.97
C ILE A 277 7.30 15.08 2.71
N ILE A 278 6.29 15.75 3.29
CA ILE A 278 4.88 15.41 3.10
C ILE A 278 4.49 15.55 1.61
N LYS A 279 4.88 16.66 0.97
CA LYS A 279 4.61 16.90 -0.45
C LYS A 279 5.27 15.85 -1.35
N ALA A 280 6.52 15.52 -1.09
CA ALA A 280 7.25 14.49 -1.81
C ALA A 280 6.61 13.11 -1.63
N TYR A 281 6.25 12.74 -0.40
CA TYR A 281 5.54 11.48 -0.12
C TYR A 281 4.26 11.36 -0.92
N VAL A 282 3.40 12.38 -0.92
CA VAL A 282 2.13 12.37 -1.66
C VAL A 282 2.37 12.24 -3.16
N ALA A 283 3.33 12.99 -3.72
CA ALA A 283 3.66 12.94 -5.13
C ALA A 283 4.20 11.56 -5.55
N TRP A 284 5.18 11.03 -4.83
CA TRP A 284 5.78 9.73 -5.11
C TRP A 284 4.79 8.58 -4.93
N MET A 285 3.96 8.63 -3.89
CA MET A 285 2.93 7.60 -3.68
C MET A 285 1.90 7.62 -4.79
N ALA A 286 1.54 8.79 -5.33
CA ALA A 286 0.66 8.88 -6.50
C ALA A 286 1.32 8.28 -7.75
N VAL A 287 2.61 8.55 -8.00
CA VAL A 287 3.38 7.94 -9.10
C VAL A 287 3.42 6.41 -8.95
N ILE A 288 3.82 5.92 -7.79
CA ILE A 288 3.92 4.48 -7.51
C ILE A 288 2.55 3.80 -7.67
N TYR A 289 1.48 4.42 -7.16
CA TYR A 289 0.11 3.90 -7.30
C TYR A 289 -0.29 3.74 -8.77
N VAL A 290 -0.03 4.75 -9.61
CA VAL A 290 -0.35 4.68 -11.04
C VAL A 290 0.51 3.65 -11.75
N LEU A 291 1.80 3.55 -11.42
CA LEU A 291 2.69 2.52 -11.98
C LEU A 291 2.23 1.11 -11.61
N VAL A 292 1.85 0.88 -10.36
CA VAL A 292 1.30 -0.40 -9.90
C VAL A 292 0.02 -0.74 -10.66
N ASN A 293 -0.90 0.22 -10.81
CA ASN A 293 -2.12 0.00 -11.57
C ASN A 293 -1.83 -0.28 -13.05
N LEU A 294 -0.87 0.43 -13.65
CA LEU A 294 -0.45 0.17 -15.04
C LEU A 294 0.10 -1.25 -15.22
N VAL A 295 0.97 -1.69 -14.31
CA VAL A 295 1.49 -3.07 -14.30
C VAL A 295 0.35 -4.08 -14.14
N THR A 296 -0.60 -3.79 -13.26
CA THR A 296 -1.80 -4.61 -13.04
C THR A 296 -2.65 -4.73 -14.31
N ASP A 297 -2.90 -3.61 -14.99
CA ASP A 297 -3.66 -3.58 -16.25
C ASP A 297 -2.95 -4.35 -17.37
N ILE A 298 -1.61 -4.27 -17.42
CA ILE A 298 -0.79 -5.04 -18.37
C ILE A 298 -0.91 -6.55 -18.06
N ILE A 299 -0.76 -6.95 -16.81
CA ILE A 299 -0.91 -8.36 -16.39
C ILE A 299 -2.31 -8.86 -16.74
N TYR A 300 -3.34 -8.06 -16.46
CA TYR A 300 -4.73 -8.37 -16.78
C TYR A 300 -4.93 -8.59 -18.29
N HIS A 301 -4.39 -7.71 -19.12
CA HIS A 301 -4.47 -7.83 -20.58
C HIS A 301 -3.81 -9.11 -21.11
N TYR A 302 -2.73 -9.58 -20.48
CA TYR A 302 -2.08 -10.84 -20.87
C TYR A 302 -2.87 -12.07 -20.40
N LEU A 303 -3.51 -12.01 -19.25
CA LEU A 303 -4.22 -13.13 -18.64
C LEU A 303 -5.64 -13.31 -19.21
N ASP A 304 -6.32 -12.24 -19.62
CA ASP A 304 -7.66 -12.31 -20.19
C ASP A 304 -7.67 -12.09 -21.71
N PRO A 305 -7.76 -13.18 -22.50
CA PRO A 305 -7.86 -13.09 -23.95
C PRO A 305 -9.11 -12.33 -24.44
N ARG A 306 -10.17 -12.25 -23.60
CA ARG A 306 -11.44 -11.58 -23.97
C ARG A 306 -11.29 -10.07 -24.04
N VAL A 307 -10.41 -9.49 -23.23
CA VAL A 307 -10.09 -8.05 -23.27
C VAL A 307 -9.38 -7.68 -24.59
N ARG A 308 -8.67 -8.61 -25.22
CA ARG A 308 -8.03 -8.41 -26.53
C ARG A 308 -9.04 -8.23 -27.66
N LEU A 309 -10.21 -8.86 -27.56
CA LEU A 309 -11.24 -8.84 -28.60
C LEU A 309 -12.21 -7.66 -28.49
N GLY A 310 -12.24 -6.97 -27.35
CA GLY A 310 -13.11 -5.78 -27.12
C GLY A 310 -12.47 -4.44 -27.45
N GLY A 311 -11.16 -4.38 -27.64
CA GLY A 311 -10.41 -3.12 -27.90
C GLY A 311 -10.48 -2.59 -29.33
N ASP A 312 -11.00 -3.35 -30.28
CA ASP A 312 -11.11 -2.93 -31.70
C ASP A 312 -12.51 -2.41 -32.11
N ARG A 313 -13.40 -2.18 -31.14
CA ARG A 313 -14.77 -1.71 -31.39
C ARG A 313 -15.15 -0.40 -30.69
N ALA A 314 -14.18 0.48 -30.41
CA ALA A 314 -14.45 1.84 -29.92
C ALA A 314 -13.58 2.87 -30.63
#